data_f043a182f2d36ad34cb9142c3e29e4a7
#
_entry.id   f043a182f2d36ad34cb9142c3e29e4a7
#
_cell.length_a   1.000
_cell.length_b   1.000
_cell.length_c   1.000
_cell.angle_alpha   90.00
_cell.angle_beta   90.00
_cell.angle_gamma   90.00
#
_symmetry.space_group_name_H-M   'P 1'
#
loop_
_entity.id
_entity.type
_entity.pdbx_description
1 polymer ?
#
loop_
_entity_poly.entity_id
_entity_poly.type
_entity_poly.pdbx_seq_one_letter_code
_entity_poly.pdbx_strand_id
1 'polypeptide(L)'
;FMNISGARGSNADYILPTASTAAIEGQSLVARSSGNIIYAGSATAKNNMIADDKFSLTSIDKAVTKAETEGGGSDGVIRITPLRIDGVDKYVCLVHNYQEHDMRTSTTTGQWLDIQKAATTNNGTKNPIFTGSLGEYRGVVLHKHNKVTRFKDYGAGNVAAARAIFMGRQAMVAAFGSPANGLRFDWAEEWKDYKNRLGIATKCIVGLKRPQFNGNDVNSIVIDSAAAQPY
;
A
#
# COMPACT_ATOMS: atom_id res chain seq x y z
N PHE A 1 -5.06 2.17 7.71
CA PHE A 1 -4.78 1.12 6.70
C PHE A 1 -3.35 1.23 6.18
N MET A 2 -2.99 2.33 5.53
CA MET A 2 -1.68 2.51 4.89
C MET A 2 -0.51 2.31 5.85
N ASN A 3 -0.58 2.90 7.03
CA ASN A 3 0.47 2.75 8.04
C ASN A 3 0.64 1.29 8.50
N ILE A 4 -0.46 0.56 8.68
CA ILE A 4 -0.42 -0.85 9.09
C ILE A 4 0.10 -1.73 7.97
N SER A 5 -0.40 -1.54 6.75
CA SER A 5 0.03 -2.32 5.58
C SER A 5 1.47 -2.02 5.16
N GLY A 6 1.91 -0.77 5.31
CA GLY A 6 3.26 -0.34 5.00
C GLY A 6 4.24 -0.40 6.17
N ALA A 7 3.83 -0.93 7.33
CA ALA A 7 4.63 -0.88 8.54
C ALA A 7 5.99 -1.59 8.38
N ARG A 8 7.02 -0.97 8.95
CA ARG A 8 8.40 -1.44 8.98
C ARG A 8 8.92 -1.68 10.41
N GLY A 9 8.04 -1.54 11.39
CA GLY A 9 8.36 -1.61 12.80
C GLY A 9 8.32 -0.24 13.49
N SER A 10 8.68 -0.20 14.76
CA SER A 10 8.54 0.99 15.62
C SER A 10 9.56 2.10 15.33
N ASN A 11 10.68 1.79 14.70
CA ASN A 11 11.78 2.72 14.42
C ASN A 11 11.83 3.12 12.94
N ALA A 12 10.74 3.58 12.41
CA ALA A 12 10.75 3.97 11.02
C ALA A 12 10.98 5.47 10.90
N ASP A 13 11.96 5.85 10.10
CA ASP A 13 12.10 7.21 9.58
C ASP A 13 11.03 7.46 8.53
N TYR A 14 9.78 7.48 8.97
CA TYR A 14 8.65 7.75 8.10
C TYR A 14 8.66 9.23 7.69
N ILE A 15 8.57 9.48 6.41
CA ILE A 15 8.16 10.78 5.91
C ILE A 15 6.62 10.79 5.91
N LEU A 16 6.03 11.10 7.05
CA LEU A 16 4.59 11.22 7.14
C LEU A 16 4.17 12.65 6.80
N PRO A 17 3.10 12.83 6.05
CA PRO A 17 2.54 14.15 5.78
C PRO A 17 1.93 14.82 7.02
N THR A 18 1.74 14.08 8.10
CA THR A 18 1.26 14.58 9.40
C THR A 18 1.85 13.75 10.52
N ALA A 19 2.27 14.44 11.56
CA ALA A 19 2.94 13.95 12.74
C ALA A 19 2.09 13.01 13.60
N SER A 20 1.76 11.85 13.12
CA SER A 20 1.22 10.80 13.97
C SER A 20 1.97 9.51 13.72
N THR A 21 3.20 9.49 14.23
CA THR A 21 3.87 8.23 14.60
C THR A 21 3.33 7.70 15.94
N ALA A 22 2.38 8.40 16.54
CA ALA A 22 1.67 7.87 17.68
C ALA A 22 1.07 6.53 17.23
N ALA A 23 1.60 5.45 17.77
CA ALA A 23 0.91 4.20 17.77
C ALA A 23 -0.53 4.49 18.21
N ILE A 24 -1.49 4.09 17.43
CA ILE A 24 -2.85 3.99 17.94
C ILE A 24 -2.70 3.17 19.22
N GLU A 25 -3.04 3.75 20.37
CA GLU A 25 -2.80 3.15 21.67
C GLU A 25 -3.18 1.67 21.64
N GLY A 26 -2.25 0.79 21.98
CA GLY A 26 -2.43 -0.65 22.01
C GLY A 26 -2.18 -1.39 20.68
N GLN A 27 -1.75 -0.72 19.60
CA GLN A 27 -1.39 -1.41 18.36
C GLN A 27 0.10 -1.26 18.04
N SER A 28 0.82 -2.35 18.15
CA SER A 28 2.19 -2.44 17.67
C SER A 28 2.22 -2.46 16.14
N LEU A 29 2.96 -1.55 15.53
CA LEU A 29 3.26 -1.58 14.10
C LEU A 29 4.31 -2.67 13.85
N VAL A 30 3.85 -3.85 13.46
CA VAL A 30 4.73 -4.99 13.19
C VAL A 30 5.38 -4.82 11.83
N ALA A 31 6.70 -5.00 11.77
CA ALA A 31 7.45 -5.02 10.51
C ALA A 31 6.91 -6.12 9.57
N ARG A 32 7.07 -5.91 8.28
CA ARG A 32 6.77 -6.96 7.30
C ARG A 32 7.81 -8.06 7.34
N SER A 33 7.38 -9.29 7.03
CA SER A 33 8.32 -10.37 6.77
C SER A 33 9.17 -10.04 5.53
N SER A 34 10.45 -10.40 5.55
CA SER A 34 11.39 -10.11 4.47
C SER A 34 10.95 -10.70 3.13
N GLY A 35 10.31 -11.86 3.17
CA GLY A 35 9.77 -12.53 2.00
C GLY A 35 8.66 -11.75 1.27
N ASN A 36 7.98 -10.84 1.96
CA ASN A 36 6.88 -10.04 1.40
C ASN A 36 7.32 -8.65 0.91
N ILE A 37 8.63 -8.41 0.79
CA ILE A 37 9.18 -7.16 0.30
C ILE A 37 9.85 -7.39 -1.04
N ILE A 38 9.49 -6.60 -2.04
CA ILE A 38 10.15 -6.54 -3.35
C ILE A 38 10.81 -5.17 -3.47
N TYR A 39 12.04 -5.16 -3.92
CA TYR A 39 12.76 -3.92 -4.23
C TYR A 39 12.70 -3.66 -5.74
N ALA A 40 12.47 -2.39 -6.10
CA ALA A 40 12.44 -1.98 -7.50
C ALA A 40 13.86 -1.93 -8.09
N GLY A 41 13.92 -1.89 -9.42
CA GLY A 41 15.18 -1.78 -10.15
C GLY A 41 16.12 -2.95 -9.92
N SER A 42 17.36 -2.64 -9.62
CA SER A 42 18.45 -3.58 -9.34
C SER A 42 18.63 -3.88 -7.85
N ALA A 43 17.92 -3.16 -6.98
CA ALA A 43 18.03 -3.34 -5.54
C ALA A 43 17.52 -4.72 -5.10
N THR A 44 18.27 -5.37 -4.23
CA THR A 44 17.93 -6.66 -3.60
C THR A 44 17.67 -6.51 -2.10
N ALA A 45 18.06 -5.38 -1.53
CA ALA A 45 17.88 -5.08 -0.12
C ALA A 45 17.73 -3.57 0.09
N LYS A 46 17.20 -3.18 1.24
CA LYS A 46 17.06 -1.78 1.63
C LYS A 46 18.35 -0.97 1.47
N ASN A 47 19.48 -1.55 1.85
CA ASN A 47 20.76 -0.84 1.95
C ASN A 47 21.45 -0.58 0.60
N ASN A 48 21.07 -1.28 -0.45
CA ASN A 48 21.66 -1.12 -1.77
C ASN A 48 20.74 -0.43 -2.79
N MET A 49 19.64 0.16 -2.32
CA MET A 49 18.75 0.96 -3.17
C MET A 49 19.42 2.26 -3.58
N ILE A 50 19.36 2.60 -4.86
CA ILE A 50 19.84 3.85 -5.44
C ILE A 50 18.68 4.69 -5.98
N ALA A 51 18.96 5.95 -6.31
CA ALA A 51 17.94 6.89 -6.78
C ALA A 51 17.29 6.47 -8.12
N ASP A 52 17.98 5.65 -8.90
CA ASP A 52 17.47 5.14 -10.19
C ASP A 52 16.57 3.91 -10.05
N ASP A 53 16.48 3.29 -8.87
CA ASP A 53 15.60 2.17 -8.60
C ASP A 53 14.14 2.63 -8.47
N LYS A 54 13.62 3.26 -9.51
CA LYS A 54 12.29 3.83 -9.58
C LYS A 54 11.22 2.77 -9.78
N PHE A 55 9.99 3.11 -9.43
CA PHE A 55 8.84 2.25 -9.65
C PHE A 55 8.57 2.07 -11.16
N SER A 56 8.41 0.82 -11.59
CA SER A 56 8.25 0.46 -12.99
C SER A 56 7.27 -0.71 -13.16
N LEU A 57 6.83 -0.95 -14.38
CA LEU A 57 5.99 -2.12 -14.72
C LEU A 57 6.70 -3.44 -14.39
N THR A 58 8.01 -3.51 -14.56
CA THR A 58 8.81 -4.69 -14.18
C THR A 58 8.67 -5.04 -12.70
N SER A 59 8.53 -4.02 -11.83
CA SER A 59 8.32 -4.25 -10.40
C SER A 59 6.94 -4.86 -10.13
N ILE A 60 5.93 -4.49 -10.91
CA ILE A 60 4.59 -5.07 -10.85
C ILE A 60 4.62 -6.53 -11.35
N ASP A 61 5.35 -6.79 -12.44
CA ASP A 61 5.51 -8.16 -12.96
C ASP A 61 6.17 -9.10 -11.94
N LYS A 62 7.22 -8.63 -11.25
CA LYS A 62 7.84 -9.37 -10.14
C LYS A 62 6.83 -9.67 -9.04
N ALA A 63 5.97 -8.69 -8.69
CA ALA A 63 4.97 -8.85 -7.63
C ALA A 63 3.87 -9.84 -8.02
N VAL A 64 3.37 -9.78 -9.25
CA VAL A 64 2.37 -10.73 -9.76
C VAL A 64 2.94 -12.14 -9.79
N THR A 65 4.13 -12.31 -10.37
CA THR A 65 4.77 -13.63 -10.43
C THR A 65 4.97 -14.21 -9.03
N LYS A 66 5.45 -13.40 -8.09
CA LYS A 66 5.62 -13.83 -6.70
C LYS A 66 4.29 -14.16 -6.02
N ALA A 67 3.24 -13.39 -6.28
CA ALA A 67 1.92 -13.63 -5.71
C ALA A 67 1.31 -14.97 -6.20
N GLU A 68 1.56 -15.31 -7.45
CA GLU A 68 1.06 -16.54 -8.08
C GLU A 68 1.86 -17.79 -7.72
N THR A 69 3.15 -17.65 -7.42
CA THR A 69 4.06 -18.77 -7.14
C THR A 69 4.29 -18.98 -5.64
N GLU A 70 4.83 -17.97 -4.96
CA GLU A 70 5.30 -18.08 -3.59
C GLU A 70 4.35 -17.46 -2.55
N GLY A 71 3.29 -16.80 -2.99
CA GLY A 71 2.32 -16.16 -2.09
C GLY A 71 2.88 -15.03 -1.24
N GLY A 72 4.00 -14.44 -1.65
CA GLY A 72 4.68 -13.37 -0.91
C GLY A 72 5.62 -13.86 0.20
N GLY A 73 5.79 -15.16 0.35
CA GLY A 73 6.75 -15.77 1.28
C GLY A 73 7.89 -16.48 0.57
N SER A 74 8.25 -17.63 1.08
CA SER A 74 9.12 -18.63 0.47
C SER A 74 8.31 -19.83 -0.01
N ASP A 75 8.94 -20.77 -0.68
CA ASP A 75 8.31 -22.03 -1.10
C ASP A 75 7.44 -22.66 0.00
N GLY A 76 6.25 -23.09 -0.37
CA GLY A 76 5.29 -23.69 0.56
C GLY A 76 4.34 -22.71 1.23
N VAL A 77 4.46 -21.41 0.99
CA VAL A 77 3.48 -20.41 1.45
C VAL A 77 2.28 -20.38 0.49
N ILE A 78 1.10 -20.21 1.04
CA ILE A 78 -0.15 -20.10 0.27
C ILE A 78 -0.06 -18.91 -0.68
N ARG A 79 -0.26 -19.14 -1.97
CA ARG A 79 -0.29 -18.07 -2.96
C ARG A 79 -1.36 -17.04 -2.66
N ILE A 80 -1.16 -15.81 -3.08
CA ILE A 80 -2.10 -14.72 -2.87
C ILE A 80 -3.37 -14.95 -3.69
N THR A 81 -4.51 -14.99 -3.01
CA THR A 81 -5.80 -15.12 -3.67
C THR A 81 -6.20 -13.78 -4.29
N PRO A 82 -6.50 -13.73 -5.61
CA PRO A 82 -6.95 -12.51 -6.24
C PRO A 82 -8.35 -12.08 -5.76
N LEU A 83 -8.68 -10.82 -5.98
CA LEU A 83 -10.02 -10.26 -5.82
C LEU A 83 -10.81 -10.52 -7.09
N ARG A 84 -12.06 -10.90 -6.96
CA ARG A 84 -12.95 -11.03 -8.11
C ARG A 84 -13.72 -9.72 -8.32
N ILE A 85 -13.37 -9.01 -9.38
CA ILE A 85 -13.98 -7.73 -9.77
C ILE A 85 -14.62 -7.93 -11.14
N ASP A 86 -15.92 -7.71 -11.26
CA ASP A 86 -16.70 -7.89 -12.51
C ASP A 86 -16.51 -9.26 -13.16
N GLY A 87 -16.38 -10.32 -12.36
CA GLY A 87 -16.20 -11.70 -12.82
C GLY A 87 -14.76 -12.05 -13.20
N VAL A 88 -13.82 -11.12 -13.19
CA VAL A 88 -12.41 -11.30 -13.52
C VAL A 88 -11.56 -11.25 -12.24
N ASP A 89 -10.58 -12.13 -12.16
CA ASP A 89 -9.65 -12.18 -11.04
C ASP A 89 -8.58 -11.10 -11.20
N LYS A 90 -8.49 -10.19 -10.21
CA LYS A 90 -7.59 -9.03 -10.24
C LYS A 90 -6.89 -8.84 -8.91
N TYR A 91 -5.75 -8.18 -8.95
CA TYR A 91 -5.06 -7.65 -7.77
C TYR A 91 -5.21 -6.14 -7.72
N VAL A 92 -4.96 -5.55 -6.55
CA VAL A 92 -4.95 -4.09 -6.37
C VAL A 92 -3.58 -3.65 -5.89
N CYS A 93 -3.02 -2.64 -6.53
CA CYS A 93 -1.77 -2.04 -6.10
C CYS A 93 -1.96 -0.55 -5.79
N LEU A 94 -1.71 -0.19 -4.54
CA LEU A 94 -1.73 1.19 -4.08
C LEU A 94 -0.34 1.78 -4.21
N VAL A 95 -0.20 2.84 -5.00
CA VAL A 95 1.07 3.52 -5.27
C VAL A 95 1.06 4.95 -4.72
N HIS A 96 2.21 5.47 -4.34
CA HIS A 96 2.35 6.88 -3.98
C HIS A 96 2.36 7.76 -5.23
N ASN A 97 1.89 9.01 -5.10
CA ASN A 97 1.86 9.96 -6.22
C ASN A 97 3.24 10.17 -6.88
N TYR A 98 4.33 10.07 -6.12
CA TYR A 98 5.69 10.20 -6.67
C TYR A 98 6.10 8.96 -7.48
N GLN A 99 5.70 7.77 -7.04
CA GLN A 99 5.89 6.54 -7.83
C GLN A 99 5.06 6.58 -9.13
N GLU A 100 3.85 7.13 -9.09
CA GLU A 100 3.05 7.38 -10.29
C GLU A 100 3.77 8.35 -11.24
N HIS A 101 4.28 9.45 -10.71
CA HIS A 101 5.03 10.43 -11.50
C HIS A 101 6.24 9.78 -12.18
N ASP A 102 7.05 9.03 -11.44
CA ASP A 102 8.21 8.34 -11.98
C ASP A 102 7.83 7.33 -13.09
N MET A 103 6.75 6.58 -12.90
CA MET A 103 6.26 5.65 -13.91
C MET A 103 5.78 6.38 -15.19
N ARG A 104 5.11 7.51 -15.04
CA ARG A 104 4.59 8.32 -16.17
C ARG A 104 5.70 9.05 -16.93
N THR A 105 6.75 9.45 -16.24
CA THR A 105 7.88 10.18 -16.83
C THR A 105 8.98 9.27 -17.35
N SER A 106 8.89 7.96 -17.07
CA SER A 106 9.86 6.99 -17.59
C SER A 106 9.87 6.95 -19.11
N THR A 107 11.03 7.18 -19.70
CA THR A 107 11.26 7.10 -21.15
C THR A 107 11.79 5.74 -21.59
N THR A 108 11.91 4.80 -20.67
CA THR A 108 12.41 3.45 -20.97
C THR A 108 11.41 2.70 -21.85
N THR A 109 11.88 2.06 -22.91
CA THR A 109 11.07 1.27 -23.84
C THR A 109 10.32 0.15 -23.09
N GLY A 110 9.06 -0.05 -23.43
CA GLY A 110 8.20 -1.07 -22.83
C GLY A 110 7.63 -0.69 -21.46
N GLN A 111 7.89 0.52 -20.96
CA GLN A 111 7.28 1.01 -19.73
C GLN A 111 5.91 1.66 -19.99
N TRP A 112 5.24 2.07 -18.92
CA TRP A 112 3.85 2.55 -18.96
C TRP A 112 3.59 3.61 -20.03
N LEU A 113 4.45 4.62 -20.14
CA LEU A 113 4.30 5.71 -21.10
C LEU A 113 4.37 5.20 -22.56
N ASP A 114 5.28 4.29 -22.83
CA ASP A 114 5.48 3.70 -24.15
C ASP A 114 4.26 2.86 -24.58
N ILE A 115 3.78 2.01 -23.68
CA ILE A 115 2.57 1.20 -23.90
C ILE A 115 1.35 2.10 -24.15
N GLN A 116 1.19 3.16 -23.36
CA GLN A 116 0.07 4.09 -23.49
C GLN A 116 0.13 4.88 -24.81
N LYS A 117 1.31 5.27 -25.26
CA LYS A 117 1.50 5.91 -26.57
C LYS A 117 1.11 4.96 -27.71
N ALA A 118 1.52 3.71 -27.64
CA ALA A 118 1.13 2.71 -28.63
C ALA A 118 -0.39 2.47 -28.65
N ALA A 119 -1.04 2.45 -27.50
CA ALA A 119 -2.48 2.29 -27.36
C ALA A 119 -3.29 3.53 -27.78
N THR A 120 -2.69 4.72 -27.87
CA THR A 120 -3.37 5.96 -28.27
C THR A 120 -3.97 5.85 -29.66
N THR A 121 -3.34 5.14 -30.57
CA THR A 121 -3.81 4.93 -31.94
C THR A 121 -5.20 4.24 -31.97
N ASN A 122 -5.48 3.36 -31.00
CA ASN A 122 -6.74 2.62 -30.95
C ASN A 122 -7.82 3.26 -30.07
N ASN A 123 -7.43 3.92 -28.98
CA ASN A 123 -8.38 4.39 -27.94
C ASN A 123 -8.69 5.88 -28.00
N GLY A 124 -7.99 6.67 -28.83
CA GLY A 124 -8.21 8.12 -28.97
C GLY A 124 -8.18 8.86 -27.61
N THR A 125 -9.13 9.79 -27.40
CA THR A 125 -9.22 10.62 -26.19
C THR A 125 -9.60 9.86 -24.92
N LYS A 126 -10.08 8.63 -25.02
CA LYS A 126 -10.39 7.76 -23.87
C LYS A 126 -9.15 7.09 -23.29
N ASN A 127 -7.97 7.29 -23.90
CA ASN A 127 -6.74 6.72 -23.43
C ASN A 127 -6.38 7.24 -22.01
N PRO A 128 -5.89 6.41 -21.10
CA PRO A 128 -5.46 6.79 -19.76
C PRO A 128 -4.45 7.96 -19.70
N ILE A 129 -3.64 8.18 -20.73
CA ILE A 129 -2.76 9.36 -20.82
C ILE A 129 -3.55 10.65 -20.69
N PHE A 130 -4.73 10.75 -21.32
CA PHE A 130 -5.56 11.96 -21.34
C PHE A 130 -6.48 12.03 -20.12
N THR A 131 -6.97 10.89 -19.63
CA THR A 131 -7.89 10.85 -18.48
C THR A 131 -7.19 10.91 -17.14
N GLY A 132 -5.88 10.76 -17.11
CA GLY A 132 -5.11 10.72 -15.87
C GLY A 132 -5.26 9.43 -15.04
N SER A 133 -6.01 8.46 -15.53
CA SER A 133 -6.14 7.16 -14.89
C SER A 133 -4.84 6.36 -15.00
N LEU A 134 -4.46 5.66 -13.94
CA LEU A 134 -3.33 4.72 -13.98
C LEU A 134 -3.67 3.43 -14.72
N GLY A 135 -4.95 3.04 -14.73
CA GLY A 135 -5.44 1.88 -15.46
C GLY A 135 -5.16 0.56 -14.79
N GLU A 136 -5.14 -0.47 -15.62
CA GLU A 136 -4.89 -1.86 -15.24
C GLU A 136 -3.71 -2.40 -16.05
N TYR A 137 -2.83 -3.12 -15.38
CA TYR A 137 -1.70 -3.80 -16.01
C TYR A 137 -1.58 -5.22 -15.48
N ARG A 138 -1.56 -6.22 -16.35
CA ARG A 138 -1.44 -7.66 -16.03
C ARG A 138 -2.37 -8.11 -14.89
N GLY A 139 -3.64 -7.70 -14.96
CA GLY A 139 -4.63 -8.03 -13.91
C GLY A 139 -4.43 -7.30 -12.59
N VAL A 140 -3.60 -6.27 -12.56
CA VAL A 140 -3.38 -5.41 -11.39
C VAL A 140 -4.01 -4.06 -11.64
N VAL A 141 -4.97 -3.68 -10.81
CA VAL A 141 -5.56 -2.35 -10.81
C VAL A 141 -4.66 -1.41 -10.02
N LEU A 142 -4.13 -0.39 -10.69
CA LEU A 142 -3.26 0.60 -10.09
C LEU A 142 -4.08 1.77 -9.54
N HIS A 143 -3.90 2.06 -8.26
CA HIS A 143 -4.59 3.14 -7.59
C HIS A 143 -3.61 4.02 -6.82
N LYS A 144 -3.61 5.32 -7.09
CA LYS A 144 -2.73 6.26 -6.41
C LYS A 144 -3.33 6.78 -5.12
N HIS A 145 -2.48 6.98 -4.12
CA HIS A 145 -2.89 7.58 -2.86
C HIS A 145 -1.72 8.30 -2.17
N ASN A 146 -1.93 9.53 -1.75
CA ASN A 146 -0.88 10.38 -1.15
C ASN A 146 -0.46 9.94 0.27
N LYS A 147 -1.23 9.07 0.92
CA LYS A 147 -0.95 8.54 2.26
C LYS A 147 -0.17 7.22 2.24
N VAL A 148 0.25 6.75 1.08
CA VAL A 148 1.15 5.61 0.97
C VAL A 148 2.45 5.93 1.70
N THR A 149 2.95 4.98 2.48
CA THR A 149 4.10 5.17 3.39
C THR A 149 5.36 5.52 2.60
N ARG A 150 6.09 6.51 3.07
CA ARG A 150 7.37 6.95 2.53
C ARG A 150 8.46 6.86 3.60
N PHE A 151 9.68 6.69 3.14
CA PHE A 151 10.89 6.61 3.96
C PHE A 151 11.98 7.51 3.39
N LYS A 152 13.00 7.81 4.19
CA LYS A 152 14.16 8.62 3.78
C LYS A 152 15.50 8.00 4.20
N ASP A 153 15.52 6.71 4.45
CA ASP A 153 16.66 6.00 5.02
C ASP A 153 17.04 4.74 4.19
N TYR A 154 16.79 4.81 2.88
CA TYR A 154 17.16 3.74 1.95
C TYR A 154 18.53 4.00 1.31
N GLY A 155 19.27 2.91 1.07
CA GLY A 155 20.61 3.00 0.49
C GLY A 155 21.61 3.74 1.38
N ALA A 156 22.86 3.80 0.91
CA ALA A 156 23.91 4.53 1.60
C ALA A 156 23.77 6.06 1.54
N GLY A 157 22.98 6.56 0.57
CA GLY A 157 22.73 7.98 0.35
C GLY A 157 21.45 8.53 0.96
N ASN A 158 20.79 7.81 1.89
CA ASN A 158 19.50 8.20 2.46
C ASN A 158 18.46 8.54 1.38
N VAL A 159 18.33 7.65 0.41
CA VAL A 159 17.40 7.81 -0.71
C VAL A 159 15.97 7.86 -0.21
N ALA A 160 15.21 8.84 -0.67
CA ALA A 160 13.78 8.91 -0.43
C ALA A 160 13.08 7.77 -1.18
N ALA A 161 12.36 6.93 -0.47
CA ALA A 161 11.65 5.78 -1.01
C ALA A 161 10.16 5.84 -0.67
N ALA A 162 9.35 5.18 -1.48
CA ALA A 162 7.95 4.94 -1.18
C ALA A 162 7.63 3.45 -1.30
N ARG A 163 6.66 3.01 -0.50
CA ARG A 163 6.28 1.62 -0.38
C ARG A 163 4.91 1.38 -1.01
N ALA A 164 4.87 0.99 -2.27
CA ALA A 164 3.64 0.55 -2.89
C ALA A 164 3.13 -0.75 -2.23
N ILE A 165 1.82 -0.89 -2.13
CA ILE A 165 1.16 -2.01 -1.45
C ILE A 165 0.36 -2.80 -2.48
N PHE A 166 0.85 -3.99 -2.80
CA PHE A 166 0.18 -4.95 -3.65
C PHE A 166 -0.68 -5.87 -2.79
N MET A 167 -1.94 -6.01 -3.13
CA MET A 167 -2.94 -6.68 -2.32
C MET A 167 -3.79 -7.64 -3.12
N GLY A 168 -4.00 -8.81 -2.53
CA GLY A 168 -5.06 -9.73 -2.92
C GLY A 168 -6.25 -9.65 -1.95
N ARG A 169 -7.07 -10.68 -2.01
CA ARG A 169 -8.21 -10.85 -1.11
C ARG A 169 -7.73 -11.02 0.33
N GLN A 170 -8.40 -10.38 1.28
CA GLN A 170 -8.08 -10.47 2.71
C GLN A 170 -6.67 -9.95 3.09
N ALA A 171 -6.13 -8.99 2.34
CA ALA A 171 -4.84 -8.37 2.65
C ALA A 171 -4.84 -7.66 4.02
N MET A 172 -6.00 -7.32 4.55
CA MET A 172 -6.18 -6.75 5.87
C MET A 172 -7.52 -7.17 6.46
N VAL A 173 -7.54 -7.35 7.77
CA VAL A 173 -8.75 -7.68 8.54
C VAL A 173 -9.13 -6.50 9.41
N ALA A 174 -10.39 -6.11 9.34
CA ALA A 174 -11.01 -5.15 10.24
C ALA A 174 -11.97 -5.89 11.16
N ALA A 175 -11.78 -5.74 12.46
CA ALA A 175 -12.67 -6.29 13.47
C ALA A 175 -13.34 -5.15 14.24
N PHE A 176 -14.62 -5.27 14.51
CA PHE A 176 -15.36 -4.33 15.32
C PHE A 176 -15.82 -5.02 16.59
N GLY A 177 -15.46 -4.45 17.72
CA GLY A 177 -15.99 -4.85 19.02
C GLY A 177 -17.36 -4.24 19.28
N SER A 178 -18.03 -4.74 20.31
CA SER A 178 -19.27 -4.18 20.81
C SER A 178 -19.00 -3.41 22.10
N PRO A 179 -19.00 -2.08 22.08
CA PRO A 179 -18.78 -1.28 23.29
C PRO A 179 -19.93 -1.39 24.27
N ALA A 180 -21.17 -1.60 23.79
CA ALA A 180 -22.35 -1.83 24.61
C ALA A 180 -23.48 -2.46 23.79
N ASN A 181 -24.31 -3.28 24.42
CA ASN A 181 -25.57 -3.80 23.87
C ASN A 181 -25.51 -4.48 22.50
N GLY A 182 -24.35 -5.04 22.11
CA GLY A 182 -24.19 -5.72 20.82
C GLY A 182 -24.05 -4.79 19.62
N LEU A 183 -24.07 -3.48 19.80
CA LEU A 183 -23.95 -2.50 18.73
C LEU A 183 -22.46 -2.20 18.41
N ARG A 184 -22.18 -1.95 17.14
CA ARG A 184 -20.84 -1.56 16.66
C ARG A 184 -20.42 -0.17 17.11
N PHE A 185 -21.39 0.71 17.20
CA PHE A 185 -21.22 2.07 17.70
C PHE A 185 -22.16 2.27 18.89
N ASP A 186 -21.68 3.01 19.87
CA ASP A 186 -22.46 3.38 21.05
C ASP A 186 -22.28 4.87 21.32
N TRP A 187 -23.23 5.46 22.00
CA TRP A 187 -23.20 6.84 22.40
C TRP A 187 -23.65 6.98 23.85
N ALA A 188 -23.18 8.01 24.51
CA ALA A 188 -23.59 8.35 25.87
C ALA A 188 -23.87 9.86 25.95
N GLU A 189 -24.95 10.19 26.63
CA GLU A 189 -25.32 11.56 26.93
C GLU A 189 -25.20 11.78 28.43
N GLU A 190 -24.62 12.88 28.82
CA GLU A 190 -24.52 13.29 30.21
C GLU A 190 -24.80 14.79 30.35
N TRP A 191 -25.76 15.12 31.19
CA TRP A 191 -26.05 16.49 31.54
C TRP A 191 -25.15 16.93 32.72
N LYS A 192 -24.42 18.02 32.54
CA LYS A 192 -23.54 18.65 33.54
C LYS A 192 -24.08 20.02 33.90
N ASP A 193 -23.57 20.57 35.03
CA ASP A 193 -23.85 21.93 35.45
C ASP A 193 -25.35 22.23 35.55
N TYR A 194 -26.05 21.48 36.44
CA TYR A 194 -27.50 21.61 36.67
C TYR A 194 -28.37 21.52 35.39
N LYS A 195 -27.99 20.66 34.43
CA LYS A 195 -28.62 20.51 33.13
C LYS A 195 -28.38 21.68 32.15
N ASN A 196 -27.38 22.51 32.40
CA ASN A 196 -27.04 23.64 31.56
C ASN A 196 -26.12 23.20 30.37
N ARG A 197 -25.36 22.11 30.55
CA ARG A 197 -24.42 21.60 29.52
C ARG A 197 -24.72 20.15 29.18
N LEU A 198 -25.01 19.87 27.92
CA LEU A 198 -25.12 18.53 27.40
C LEU A 198 -23.77 18.06 26.87
N GLY A 199 -23.25 16.97 27.43
CA GLY A 199 -22.09 16.26 26.92
C GLY A 199 -22.55 15.04 26.12
N ILE A 200 -22.06 14.90 24.89
CA ILE A 200 -22.31 13.73 24.03
C ILE A 200 -20.96 13.06 23.73
N ALA A 201 -20.88 11.76 23.97
CA ALA A 201 -19.71 10.97 23.64
C ALA A 201 -20.12 9.80 22.72
N THR A 202 -19.42 9.67 21.61
CA THR A 202 -19.56 8.51 20.71
C THR A 202 -18.38 7.56 20.91
N LYS A 203 -18.63 6.26 20.89
CA LYS A 203 -17.62 5.22 21.12
C LYS A 203 -17.72 4.16 20.05
N CYS A 204 -16.55 3.67 19.63
CA CYS A 204 -16.43 2.44 18.86
C CYS A 204 -15.16 1.68 19.27
N ILE A 205 -15.18 0.38 19.16
CA ILE A 205 -14.01 -0.48 19.32
C ILE A 205 -13.69 -1.03 17.95
N VAL A 206 -12.52 -0.67 17.41
CA VAL A 206 -12.08 -1.15 16.10
C VAL A 206 -10.67 -1.70 16.21
N GLY A 207 -10.45 -2.87 15.64
CA GLY A 207 -9.13 -3.47 15.47
C GLY A 207 -8.83 -3.64 13.98
N LEU A 208 -7.65 -3.21 13.56
CA LEU A 208 -7.15 -3.37 12.19
C LEU A 208 -5.86 -4.16 12.27
N LYS A 209 -5.78 -5.28 11.55
CA LYS A 209 -4.58 -6.11 11.54
C LYS A 209 -4.33 -6.67 10.15
N ARG A 210 -3.05 -6.70 9.78
CA ARG A 210 -2.57 -7.46 8.65
C ARG A 210 -2.50 -8.94 9.06
N PRO A 211 -3.14 -9.87 8.33
CA PRO A 211 -3.08 -11.28 8.67
C PRO A 211 -1.67 -11.82 8.46
N GLN A 212 -1.22 -12.62 9.40
CA GLN A 212 0.04 -13.35 9.35
C GLN A 212 -0.20 -14.81 9.65
N PHE A 213 0.47 -15.67 8.92
CA PHE A 213 0.50 -17.11 9.15
C PHE A 213 1.93 -17.58 9.23
N ASN A 214 2.26 -18.28 10.29
CA ASN A 214 3.62 -18.80 10.55
C ASN A 214 4.72 -17.73 10.36
N GLY A 215 4.47 -16.51 10.86
CA GLY A 215 5.41 -15.39 10.77
C GLY A 215 5.49 -14.68 9.41
N ASN A 216 4.79 -15.17 8.40
CA ASN A 216 4.72 -14.55 7.08
C ASN A 216 3.44 -13.76 6.89
N ASP A 217 3.53 -12.63 6.21
CA ASP A 217 2.36 -11.86 5.81
C ASP A 217 1.58 -12.61 4.72
N VAL A 218 0.27 -12.67 4.87
CA VAL A 218 -0.62 -13.34 3.93
C VAL A 218 -1.34 -12.32 3.06
N ASN A 219 -1.52 -12.65 1.79
CA ASN A 219 -2.32 -11.91 0.81
C ASN A 219 -1.87 -10.45 0.55
N SER A 220 -0.66 -10.09 0.91
CA SER A 220 -0.12 -8.78 0.55
C SER A 220 1.40 -8.77 0.42
N ILE A 221 1.88 -8.08 -0.61
CA ILE A 221 3.30 -7.82 -0.87
C ILE A 221 3.51 -6.32 -0.87
N VAL A 222 4.70 -5.85 -0.55
CA VAL A 222 5.07 -4.46 -0.74
C VAL A 222 6.19 -4.33 -1.75
N ILE A 223 6.16 -3.22 -2.50
CA ILE A 223 7.18 -2.88 -3.48
C ILE A 223 7.82 -1.57 -3.03
N ASP A 224 9.06 -1.66 -2.62
CA ASP A 224 9.85 -0.49 -2.23
C ASP A 224 10.61 0.04 -3.45
N SER A 225 10.46 1.31 -3.73
CA SER A 225 11.14 1.99 -4.84
C SER A 225 11.63 3.37 -4.43
N ALA A 226 12.68 3.83 -5.06
CA ALA A 226 13.08 5.22 -4.96
C ALA A 226 11.94 6.12 -5.44
N ALA A 227 11.63 7.16 -4.69
CA ALA A 227 10.52 8.08 -4.98
C ALA A 227 10.86 9.45 -4.39
N ALA A 228 11.72 10.17 -5.05
CA ALA A 228 12.09 11.52 -4.67
C ALA A 228 10.95 12.50 -5.02
N GLN A 229 10.95 13.64 -4.34
CA GLN A 229 10.06 14.73 -4.66
C GLN A 229 10.45 15.33 -6.02
N PRO A 230 9.54 15.44 -6.99
CA PRO A 230 9.90 15.84 -8.34
C PRO A 230 10.05 17.35 -8.55
N TYR A 231 9.88 18.17 -7.49
CA TYR A 231 9.99 19.65 -7.52
C TYR A 231 10.71 20.18 -6.29
#